data_65150c59a5f71b6d9798e631c7769791
#
_entry.id   65150c59a5f71b6d9798e631c7769791
#
_cell.length_a   1.000
_cell.length_b   1.000
_cell.length_c   1.000
_cell.angle_alpha   90.00
_cell.angle_beta   90.00
_cell.angle_gamma   90.00
#
_symmetry.space_group_name_H-M   'P 1'
#
loop_
_entity.id
_entity.type
_entity.pdbx_description
1 polymer ?
#
loop_
_entity_poly.entity_id
_entity_poly.type
_entity_poly.pdbx_seq_one_letter_code
_entity_poly.pdbx_strand_id
1 'polypeptide(L)'
;MSVNEKLVQKIFQETWGMDLPVPFRRLTYREAMDRFGSDKPDTRFGLELCEISDLVANTNFKVFASIVKNGGTVRGINVKGGVDKFARRELDALVEYVKQYGAKGMAWISVKENELQSPIVKFFTEEETKAILDRMGAEVGDVLMFVSDVNEDVVFDALGHLRLHLGEKLGLIDHDKLDVLWVTEFPLLEYSAEEKRFVAKHHPFTMPMDEDIQYLDSDPGRVRAKAYDLVINGMEAGGGSCR
;
A
#
# COMPACT_ATOMS: atom_id res chain seq x y z
N MET A 1 11.13 20.29 8.87
CA MET A 1 11.39 19.69 7.53
C MET A 1 12.35 20.54 6.68
N SER A 2 12.12 21.82 6.40
CA SER A 2 12.97 22.62 5.48
C SER A 2 14.47 22.69 5.80
N VAL A 3 14.85 22.69 7.09
CA VAL A 3 16.27 22.63 7.51
C VAL A 3 16.87 21.27 7.15
N ASN A 4 16.13 20.19 7.41
CA ASN A 4 16.57 18.82 7.12
C ASN A 4 16.67 18.58 5.61
N GLU A 5 15.78 19.15 4.81
CA GLU A 5 15.84 19.06 3.34
C GLU A 5 17.16 19.67 2.81
N LYS A 6 17.50 20.87 3.30
CA LYS A 6 18.77 21.53 2.92
C LYS A 6 20.00 20.76 3.40
N LEU A 7 19.92 20.13 4.57
CA LEU A 7 21.00 19.28 5.11
C LEU A 7 21.21 18.07 4.21
N VAL A 8 20.13 17.34 3.90
CA VAL A 8 20.17 16.16 3.03
C VAL A 8 20.66 16.53 1.64
N GLN A 9 20.11 17.60 1.03
CA GLN A 9 20.57 18.12 -0.27
C GLN A 9 22.07 18.36 -0.26
N LYS A 10 22.58 19.06 0.78
CA LYS A 10 24.01 19.38 0.90
C LYS A 10 24.86 18.12 1.06
N ILE A 11 24.43 17.14 1.86
CA ILE A 11 25.13 15.86 2.01
C ILE A 11 25.27 15.17 0.66
N PHE A 12 24.16 15.00 -0.08
CA PHE A 12 24.18 14.31 -1.37
C PHE A 12 25.01 15.06 -2.41
N GLN A 13 24.97 16.38 -2.42
CA GLN A 13 25.79 17.19 -3.31
C GLN A 13 27.29 17.07 -3.03
N GLU A 14 27.69 17.12 -1.75
CA GLU A 14 29.11 17.08 -1.37
C GLU A 14 29.72 15.67 -1.42
N THR A 15 28.91 14.60 -1.22
CA THR A 15 29.43 13.23 -1.18
C THR A 15 29.32 12.52 -2.51
N TRP A 16 28.25 12.75 -3.29
CA TRP A 16 27.98 12.07 -4.55
C TRP A 16 27.82 12.99 -5.76
N GLY A 17 27.92 14.30 -5.56
CA GLY A 17 27.72 15.28 -6.64
C GLY A 17 26.27 15.33 -7.16
N MET A 18 25.32 14.83 -6.38
CA MET A 18 23.90 14.77 -6.76
C MET A 18 23.16 15.99 -6.24
N ASP A 19 22.47 16.70 -7.12
CA ASP A 19 21.60 17.81 -6.75
C ASP A 19 20.16 17.31 -6.56
N LEU A 20 19.68 17.33 -5.31
CA LEU A 20 18.34 16.93 -4.96
C LEU A 20 17.39 18.14 -5.01
N PRO A 21 16.31 18.08 -5.82
CA PRO A 21 15.35 19.16 -5.84
C PRO A 21 14.60 19.28 -4.50
N VAL A 22 14.57 20.47 -3.92
CA VAL A 22 13.76 20.78 -2.73
C VAL A 22 12.64 21.75 -3.10
N PRO A 23 11.47 21.71 -2.43
CA PRO A 23 11.12 20.82 -1.31
C PRO A 23 10.91 19.37 -1.74
N PHE A 24 11.24 18.41 -0.87
CA PHE A 24 10.94 17.02 -1.13
C PHE A 24 9.44 16.78 -1.19
N ARG A 25 9.03 15.80 -2.01
CA ARG A 25 7.65 15.36 -2.12
C ARG A 25 7.11 14.91 -0.75
N ARG A 26 5.84 15.15 -0.50
CA ARG A 26 5.15 14.73 0.72
C ARG A 26 4.02 13.80 0.37
N LEU A 27 3.89 12.74 1.16
CA LEU A 27 2.74 11.86 1.20
C LEU A 27 2.21 11.87 2.63
N THR A 28 0.92 11.83 2.79
CA THR A 28 0.33 11.49 4.09
C THR A 28 0.54 10.00 4.37
N TYR A 29 0.54 9.59 5.62
CA TYR A 29 0.57 8.18 6.00
C TYR A 29 -0.54 7.39 5.27
N ARG A 30 -1.76 7.94 5.21
CA ARG A 30 -2.88 7.29 4.54
C ARG A 30 -2.62 7.11 3.05
N GLU A 31 -2.13 8.12 2.34
CA GLU A 31 -1.75 8.01 0.92
C GLU A 31 -0.64 6.97 0.70
N ALA A 32 0.35 6.92 1.58
CA ALA A 32 1.44 5.96 1.50
C ALA A 32 0.92 4.53 1.66
N MET A 33 0.05 4.28 2.64
CA MET A 33 -0.58 2.98 2.85
C MET A 33 -1.53 2.61 1.72
N ASP A 34 -2.42 3.51 1.29
CA ASP A 34 -3.41 3.24 0.25
C ASP A 34 -2.78 2.89 -1.10
N ARG A 35 -1.68 3.56 -1.45
CA ARG A 35 -1.04 3.41 -2.76
C ARG A 35 0.08 2.37 -2.77
N PHE A 36 0.76 2.17 -1.65
CA PHE A 36 1.98 1.36 -1.65
C PHE A 36 1.98 0.25 -0.59
N GLY A 37 1.02 0.25 0.34
CA GLY A 37 0.94 -0.72 1.45
C GLY A 37 2.11 -0.59 2.42
N SER A 38 2.72 0.60 2.55
CA SER A 38 3.87 0.84 3.42
C SER A 38 3.94 2.31 3.82
N ASP A 39 4.33 2.57 5.06
CA ASP A 39 4.64 3.90 5.58
C ASP A 39 6.02 4.44 5.16
N LYS A 40 6.82 3.61 4.50
CA LYS A 40 8.12 3.93 3.87
C LYS A 40 8.15 3.41 2.44
N PRO A 41 7.33 3.99 1.53
CA PRO A 41 7.15 3.45 0.20
C PRO A 41 8.39 3.66 -0.69
N ASP A 42 8.77 2.63 -1.43
CA ASP A 42 9.64 2.79 -2.58
C ASP A 42 8.82 3.26 -3.77
N THR A 43 9.01 4.48 -4.19
CA THR A 43 8.23 5.11 -5.26
C THR A 43 9.02 5.25 -6.56
N ARG A 44 10.16 4.53 -6.69
CA ARG A 44 10.95 4.46 -7.92
C ARG A 44 10.26 3.69 -9.04
N PHE A 45 9.23 2.90 -8.72
CA PHE A 45 8.46 2.10 -9.67
C PHE A 45 6.96 2.16 -9.36
N GLY A 46 6.14 1.71 -10.30
CA GLY A 46 4.67 1.66 -10.19
C GLY A 46 4.15 0.52 -9.30
N LEU A 47 3.20 -0.25 -9.82
CA LEU A 47 2.47 -1.31 -9.11
C LEU A 47 1.72 -0.78 -7.88
N GLU A 48 1.08 0.38 -8.00
CA GLU A 48 0.28 0.94 -6.91
C GLU A 48 -0.91 0.03 -6.58
N LEU A 49 -1.27 -0.01 -5.30
CA LEU A 49 -2.44 -0.71 -4.82
C LEU A 49 -3.70 0.01 -5.27
N CYS A 50 -4.72 -0.76 -5.62
CA CYS A 50 -6.02 -0.25 -6.00
C CYS A 50 -7.12 -0.93 -5.19
N GLU A 51 -7.99 -0.15 -4.56
CA GLU A 51 -9.13 -0.66 -3.82
C GLU A 51 -10.31 -0.94 -4.74
N ILE A 52 -10.94 -2.11 -4.52
CA ILE A 52 -12.12 -2.57 -5.26
C ILE A 52 -13.26 -3.01 -4.33
N SER A 53 -13.20 -2.72 -3.04
CA SER A 53 -14.16 -3.16 -2.03
C SER A 53 -15.60 -2.80 -2.40
N ASP A 54 -15.84 -1.58 -2.91
CA ASP A 54 -17.13 -1.10 -3.36
C ASP A 54 -17.71 -1.91 -4.53
N LEU A 55 -16.85 -2.41 -5.43
CA LEU A 55 -17.25 -3.17 -6.61
C LEU A 55 -17.62 -4.62 -6.27
N VAL A 56 -17.07 -5.16 -5.18
CA VAL A 56 -17.22 -6.59 -4.84
C VAL A 56 -18.08 -6.84 -3.60
N ALA A 57 -18.69 -5.81 -3.04
CA ALA A 57 -19.51 -5.89 -1.83
C ALA A 57 -20.72 -6.83 -1.96
N ASN A 58 -21.30 -6.94 -3.15
CA ASN A 58 -22.53 -7.70 -3.42
C ASN A 58 -22.33 -8.87 -4.39
N THR A 59 -21.09 -9.23 -4.72
CA THR A 59 -20.79 -10.30 -5.67
C THR A 59 -21.14 -11.69 -5.13
N ASN A 60 -21.26 -12.66 -6.04
CA ASN A 60 -21.40 -14.06 -5.66
C ASN A 60 -20.11 -14.70 -5.15
N PHE A 61 -18.96 -14.03 -5.23
CA PHE A 61 -17.73 -14.47 -4.61
C PHE A 61 -17.76 -14.17 -3.11
N LYS A 62 -18.31 -15.11 -2.36
CA LYS A 62 -18.61 -14.96 -0.93
C LYS A 62 -17.42 -14.53 -0.06
N VAL A 63 -16.19 -14.84 -0.46
CA VAL A 63 -14.99 -14.45 0.28
C VAL A 63 -14.89 -12.93 0.31
N PHE A 64 -14.94 -12.27 -0.84
CA PHE A 64 -14.86 -10.81 -0.92
C PHE A 64 -16.09 -10.13 -0.30
N ALA A 65 -17.28 -10.57 -0.69
CA ALA A 65 -18.53 -10.01 -0.17
C ALA A 65 -18.62 -10.10 1.36
N SER A 66 -18.21 -11.23 1.96
CA SER A 66 -18.22 -11.40 3.40
C SER A 66 -17.22 -10.49 4.11
N ILE A 67 -16.01 -10.33 3.56
CA ILE A 67 -14.98 -9.45 4.12
C ILE A 67 -15.46 -8.01 4.12
N VAL A 68 -15.95 -7.51 2.99
CA VAL A 68 -16.48 -6.15 2.89
C VAL A 68 -17.66 -5.92 3.82
N LYS A 69 -18.59 -6.88 3.91
CA LYS A 69 -19.75 -6.81 4.82
C LYS A 69 -19.34 -6.71 6.30
N ASN A 70 -18.18 -7.27 6.67
CA ASN A 70 -17.63 -7.20 8.01
C ASN A 70 -16.67 -6.02 8.22
N GLY A 71 -16.69 -5.01 7.34
CA GLY A 71 -15.91 -3.80 7.45
C GLY A 71 -14.45 -3.92 6.97
N GLY A 72 -14.11 -5.03 6.30
CA GLY A 72 -12.79 -5.23 5.72
C GLY A 72 -12.64 -4.65 4.32
N THR A 73 -11.46 -4.84 3.73
CA THR A 73 -11.08 -4.28 2.42
C THR A 73 -10.60 -5.34 1.45
N VAL A 74 -10.79 -5.06 0.17
CA VAL A 74 -10.26 -5.83 -0.96
C VAL A 74 -9.45 -4.89 -1.83
N ARG A 75 -8.15 -5.15 -1.92
CA ARG A 75 -7.22 -4.37 -2.74
C ARG A 75 -6.44 -5.26 -3.67
N GLY A 76 -5.92 -4.70 -4.74
CA GLY A 76 -5.12 -5.46 -5.70
C GLY A 76 -4.03 -4.63 -6.35
N ILE A 77 -3.18 -5.35 -7.09
CA ILE A 77 -2.11 -4.81 -7.93
C ILE A 77 -2.35 -5.27 -9.35
N ASN A 78 -2.15 -4.38 -10.33
CA ASN A 78 -2.13 -4.73 -11.76
C ASN A 78 -0.68 -4.87 -12.23
N VAL A 79 -0.30 -6.08 -12.63
CA VAL A 79 1.02 -6.35 -13.20
C VAL A 79 0.92 -6.33 -14.72
N LYS A 80 1.35 -5.22 -15.31
CA LYS A 80 1.36 -5.02 -16.76
C LYS A 80 2.20 -6.07 -17.48
N GLY A 81 1.62 -6.69 -18.51
CA GLY A 81 2.28 -7.75 -19.27
C GLY A 81 2.59 -9.01 -18.44
N GLY A 82 1.87 -9.22 -17.33
CA GLY A 82 2.14 -10.31 -16.39
C GLY A 82 1.80 -11.70 -16.93
N VAL A 83 0.90 -11.82 -17.94
CA VAL A 83 0.52 -13.11 -18.52
C VAL A 83 1.72 -13.87 -19.08
N ASP A 84 2.64 -13.17 -19.73
CA ASP A 84 3.86 -13.76 -20.29
C ASP A 84 4.96 -14.03 -19.25
N LYS A 85 4.82 -13.45 -18.05
CA LYS A 85 5.83 -13.50 -16.98
C LYS A 85 5.50 -14.51 -15.89
N PHE A 86 4.21 -14.89 -15.75
CA PHE A 86 3.77 -15.78 -14.68
C PHE A 86 3.03 -17.00 -15.22
N ALA A 87 3.68 -18.16 -15.18
CA ALA A 87 3.00 -19.43 -15.31
C ALA A 87 2.10 -19.69 -14.08
N ARG A 88 1.12 -20.56 -14.21
CA ARG A 88 0.21 -20.94 -13.11
C ARG A 88 0.92 -21.28 -11.81
N ARG A 89 2.02 -22.04 -11.90
CA ARG A 89 2.82 -22.44 -10.74
C ARG A 89 3.43 -21.24 -10.01
N GLU A 90 3.79 -20.20 -10.74
CA GLU A 90 4.37 -18.98 -10.13
C GLU A 90 3.29 -18.17 -9.42
N LEU A 91 2.09 -18.07 -10.01
CA LEU A 91 0.94 -17.46 -9.32
C LEU A 91 0.59 -18.21 -8.03
N ASP A 92 0.59 -19.54 -8.06
CA ASP A 92 0.37 -20.36 -6.87
C ASP A 92 1.47 -20.15 -5.81
N ALA A 93 2.72 -19.95 -6.22
CA ALA A 93 3.82 -19.60 -5.31
C ALA A 93 3.65 -18.20 -4.67
N LEU A 94 3.12 -17.22 -5.44
CA LEU A 94 2.82 -15.90 -4.89
C LEU A 94 1.65 -15.94 -3.90
N VAL A 95 0.70 -16.87 -4.05
CA VAL A 95 -0.34 -17.11 -3.03
C VAL A 95 0.29 -17.55 -1.71
N GLU A 96 1.27 -18.45 -1.74
CA GLU A 96 1.97 -18.86 -0.53
C GLU A 96 2.88 -17.76 0.03
N TYR A 97 3.45 -16.92 -0.83
CA TYR A 97 4.26 -15.79 -0.42
C TYR A 97 3.46 -14.79 0.44
N VAL A 98 2.27 -14.38 0.00
CA VAL A 98 1.47 -13.40 0.75
C VAL A 98 0.98 -13.93 2.10
N LYS A 99 0.85 -15.25 2.27
CA LYS A 99 0.48 -15.87 3.56
C LYS A 99 1.51 -15.62 4.66
N GLN A 100 2.77 -15.41 4.30
CA GLN A 100 3.83 -15.09 5.27
C GLN A 100 3.59 -13.74 5.96
N TYR A 101 2.76 -12.88 5.35
CA TYR A 101 2.37 -11.57 5.85
C TYR A 101 0.92 -11.54 6.38
N GLY A 102 0.41 -12.69 6.82
CA GLY A 102 -0.89 -12.81 7.48
C GLY A 102 -2.09 -12.96 6.56
N ALA A 103 -1.94 -12.81 5.24
CA ALA A 103 -3.05 -13.01 4.31
C ALA A 103 -3.49 -14.49 4.28
N LYS A 104 -4.79 -14.71 4.23
CA LYS A 104 -5.37 -16.08 4.11
C LYS A 104 -5.18 -16.69 2.72
N GLY A 105 -4.91 -15.86 1.73
CA GLY A 105 -4.70 -16.22 0.34
C GLY A 105 -4.68 -15.00 -0.57
N MET A 106 -4.51 -15.27 -1.85
CA MET A 106 -4.52 -14.26 -2.92
C MET A 106 -5.37 -14.77 -4.09
N ALA A 107 -6.28 -13.95 -4.56
CA ALA A 107 -6.99 -14.20 -5.81
C ALA A 107 -6.26 -13.53 -6.98
N TRP A 108 -6.40 -14.07 -8.18
CA TRP A 108 -5.79 -13.48 -9.36
C TRP A 108 -6.67 -13.62 -10.60
N ILE A 109 -6.49 -12.72 -11.56
CA ILE A 109 -7.12 -12.72 -12.90
C ILE A 109 -6.04 -12.45 -13.93
N SER A 110 -5.82 -13.38 -14.85
CA SER A 110 -4.98 -13.17 -16.05
C SER A 110 -5.86 -12.74 -17.22
N VAL A 111 -5.59 -11.56 -17.76
CA VAL A 111 -6.35 -10.96 -18.86
C VAL A 111 -5.75 -11.40 -20.18
N LYS A 112 -6.28 -12.44 -20.79
CA LYS A 112 -5.83 -12.95 -22.09
C LYS A 112 -6.67 -12.37 -23.23
N GLU A 113 -6.19 -12.49 -24.44
CA GLU A 113 -6.82 -11.92 -25.64
C GLU A 113 -8.30 -12.33 -25.81
N ASN A 114 -8.61 -13.60 -25.55
CA ASN A 114 -9.95 -14.16 -25.80
C ASN A 114 -10.67 -14.64 -24.53
N GLU A 115 -10.00 -14.58 -23.37
CA GLU A 115 -10.58 -15.10 -22.12
C GLU A 115 -9.95 -14.45 -20.87
N LEU A 116 -10.70 -14.46 -19.79
CA LEU A 116 -10.16 -14.19 -18.46
C LEU A 116 -9.86 -15.50 -17.75
N GLN A 117 -8.58 -15.80 -17.55
CA GLN A 117 -8.19 -16.99 -16.81
C GLN A 117 -8.11 -16.67 -15.32
N SER A 118 -8.99 -17.28 -14.53
CA SER A 118 -9.07 -17.03 -13.09
C SER A 118 -9.91 -18.09 -12.39
N PRO A 119 -9.57 -18.47 -11.14
CA PRO A 119 -10.44 -19.32 -10.33
C PRO A 119 -11.72 -18.61 -9.85
N ILE A 120 -11.75 -17.26 -9.87
CA ILE A 120 -12.82 -16.47 -9.25
C ILE A 120 -13.75 -15.76 -10.22
N VAL A 121 -13.37 -15.53 -11.47
CA VAL A 121 -14.18 -14.78 -12.48
C VAL A 121 -15.58 -15.36 -12.65
N LYS A 122 -15.74 -16.67 -12.57
CA LYS A 122 -17.05 -17.35 -12.68
C LYS A 122 -18.08 -16.92 -11.63
N PHE A 123 -17.67 -16.21 -10.59
CA PHE A 123 -18.55 -15.71 -9.52
C PHE A 123 -18.95 -14.25 -9.71
N PHE A 124 -18.43 -13.58 -10.72
CA PHE A 124 -18.76 -12.19 -11.07
C PHE A 124 -19.68 -12.13 -12.27
N THR A 125 -20.56 -11.14 -12.30
CA THR A 125 -21.30 -10.81 -13.52
C THR A 125 -20.37 -10.15 -14.55
N GLU A 126 -20.85 -9.98 -15.78
CA GLU A 126 -20.08 -9.28 -16.82
C GLU A 126 -19.83 -7.81 -16.43
N GLU A 127 -20.83 -7.15 -15.83
CA GLU A 127 -20.75 -5.77 -15.37
C GLU A 127 -19.74 -5.62 -14.22
N GLU A 128 -19.79 -6.53 -13.23
CA GLU A 128 -18.83 -6.54 -12.10
C GLU A 128 -17.41 -6.77 -12.62
N THR A 129 -17.24 -7.74 -13.51
CA THR A 129 -15.94 -8.05 -14.12
C THR A 129 -15.40 -6.84 -14.87
N LYS A 130 -16.22 -6.20 -15.71
CA LYS A 130 -15.84 -5.01 -16.45
C LYS A 130 -15.46 -3.87 -15.51
N ALA A 131 -16.26 -3.62 -14.47
CA ALA A 131 -15.97 -2.57 -13.48
C ALA A 131 -14.63 -2.81 -12.76
N ILE A 132 -14.30 -4.07 -12.41
CA ILE A 132 -13.01 -4.44 -11.82
C ILE A 132 -11.87 -4.16 -12.80
N LEU A 133 -11.98 -4.60 -14.07
CA LEU A 133 -10.96 -4.38 -15.10
C LEU A 133 -10.74 -2.88 -15.34
N ASP A 134 -11.80 -2.10 -15.46
CA ASP A 134 -11.75 -0.66 -15.68
C ASP A 134 -11.10 0.06 -14.48
N ARG A 135 -11.48 -0.28 -13.23
CA ARG A 135 -10.92 0.28 -12.00
C ARG A 135 -9.43 -0.02 -11.86
N MET A 136 -9.02 -1.23 -12.23
CA MET A 136 -7.62 -1.67 -12.18
C MET A 136 -6.80 -1.17 -13.38
N GLY A 137 -7.43 -0.52 -14.38
CA GLY A 137 -6.77 -0.13 -15.63
C GLY A 137 -6.18 -1.32 -16.36
N ALA A 138 -6.89 -2.47 -16.37
CA ALA A 138 -6.38 -3.71 -16.92
C ALA A 138 -6.48 -3.76 -18.46
N GLU A 139 -5.45 -4.29 -19.08
CA GLU A 139 -5.35 -4.50 -20.52
C GLU A 139 -5.05 -5.97 -20.80
N VAL A 140 -5.24 -6.38 -22.06
CA VAL A 140 -4.83 -7.71 -22.51
C VAL A 140 -3.34 -7.92 -22.26
N GLY A 141 -2.98 -9.03 -21.64
CA GLY A 141 -1.62 -9.34 -21.23
C GLY A 141 -1.33 -9.09 -19.74
N ASP A 142 -2.22 -8.41 -19.01
CA ASP A 142 -2.03 -8.07 -17.59
C ASP A 142 -2.43 -9.22 -16.65
N VAL A 143 -1.87 -9.21 -15.44
CA VAL A 143 -2.29 -10.07 -14.33
C VAL A 143 -2.67 -9.19 -13.14
N LEU A 144 -3.93 -9.33 -12.72
CA LEU A 144 -4.44 -8.70 -11.50
C LEU A 144 -4.29 -9.65 -10.33
N MET A 145 -3.81 -9.15 -9.19
CA MET A 145 -3.60 -9.91 -7.96
C MET A 145 -4.30 -9.20 -6.81
N PHE A 146 -5.13 -9.92 -6.03
CA PHE A 146 -5.98 -9.34 -4.99
C PHE A 146 -5.77 -10.02 -3.66
N VAL A 147 -5.67 -9.23 -2.60
CA VAL A 147 -5.70 -9.67 -1.21
C VAL A 147 -6.88 -9.02 -0.51
N SER A 148 -7.46 -9.73 0.44
CA SER A 148 -8.62 -9.27 1.20
C SER A 148 -8.57 -9.77 2.63
N ASP A 149 -8.84 -8.90 3.59
CA ASP A 149 -9.03 -9.26 5.00
C ASP A 149 -9.92 -8.23 5.69
N VAL A 150 -10.47 -8.61 6.85
CA VAL A 150 -11.20 -7.68 7.74
C VAL A 150 -10.26 -6.71 8.44
N ASN A 151 -8.99 -7.09 8.61
CA ASN A 151 -7.92 -6.23 9.09
C ASN A 151 -7.19 -5.63 7.89
N GLU A 152 -7.33 -4.32 7.70
CA GLU A 152 -6.72 -3.57 6.60
C GLU A 152 -5.18 -3.66 6.63
N ASP A 153 -4.56 -3.72 7.82
CA ASP A 153 -3.11 -3.82 7.95
C ASP A 153 -2.56 -5.11 7.32
N VAL A 154 -3.30 -6.23 7.43
CA VAL A 154 -2.93 -7.48 6.76
C VAL A 154 -2.91 -7.33 5.24
N VAL A 155 -3.88 -6.58 4.69
CA VAL A 155 -3.97 -6.34 3.24
C VAL A 155 -2.81 -5.46 2.78
N PHE A 156 -2.51 -4.41 3.52
CA PHE A 156 -1.38 -3.52 3.23
C PHE A 156 -0.05 -4.24 3.32
N ASP A 157 0.18 -4.99 4.40
CA ASP A 157 1.43 -5.72 4.62
C ASP A 157 1.68 -6.75 3.51
N ALA A 158 0.66 -7.55 3.20
CA ALA A 158 0.75 -8.58 2.16
C ALA A 158 0.98 -7.98 0.77
N LEU A 159 0.22 -6.94 0.39
CA LEU A 159 0.37 -6.30 -0.92
C LEU A 159 1.62 -5.42 -1.01
N GLY A 160 2.00 -4.74 0.07
CA GLY A 160 3.22 -3.94 0.10
C GLY A 160 4.47 -4.80 -0.13
N HIS A 161 4.57 -5.95 0.56
CA HIS A 161 5.66 -6.90 0.34
C HIS A 161 5.58 -7.57 -1.03
N LEU A 162 4.37 -7.95 -1.48
CA LEU A 162 4.18 -8.49 -2.83
C LEU A 162 4.63 -7.50 -3.90
N ARG A 163 4.28 -6.23 -3.74
CA ARG A 163 4.68 -5.13 -4.63
C ARG A 163 6.19 -5.02 -4.76
N LEU A 164 6.92 -5.01 -3.63
CA LEU A 164 8.39 -4.97 -3.62
C LEU A 164 8.99 -6.22 -4.26
N HIS A 165 8.50 -7.41 -3.90
CA HIS A 165 8.94 -8.67 -4.49
C HIS A 165 8.77 -8.69 -6.01
N LEU A 166 7.63 -8.22 -6.51
CA LEU A 166 7.36 -8.12 -7.94
C LEU A 166 8.23 -7.06 -8.60
N GLY A 167 8.46 -5.92 -7.95
CA GLY A 167 9.33 -4.85 -8.42
C GLY A 167 10.75 -5.35 -8.69
N GLU A 168 11.33 -6.08 -7.76
CA GLU A 168 12.65 -6.72 -7.90
C GLU A 168 12.63 -7.83 -8.95
N LYS A 169 11.70 -8.78 -8.84
CA LYS A 169 11.62 -9.94 -9.74
C LYS A 169 11.46 -9.53 -11.20
N LEU A 170 10.73 -8.47 -11.48
CA LEU A 170 10.44 -7.99 -12.82
C LEU A 170 11.43 -6.91 -13.31
N GLY A 171 12.40 -6.52 -12.49
CA GLY A 171 13.37 -5.48 -12.82
C GLY A 171 12.72 -4.10 -13.01
N LEU A 172 11.67 -3.79 -12.27
CA LEU A 172 10.95 -2.51 -12.37
C LEU A 172 11.59 -1.40 -11.53
N ILE A 173 12.41 -1.79 -10.54
CA ILE A 173 13.08 -0.84 -9.66
C ILE A 173 14.31 -0.29 -10.38
N ASP A 174 14.32 1.00 -10.63
CA ASP A 174 15.49 1.72 -11.14
C ASP A 174 16.45 1.97 -9.97
N HIS A 175 17.51 1.16 -9.88
CA HIS A 175 18.50 1.26 -8.80
C HIS A 175 19.43 2.47 -8.94
N ASP A 176 19.52 3.07 -10.11
CA ASP A 176 20.29 4.30 -10.34
C ASP A 176 19.51 5.56 -9.95
N LYS A 177 18.19 5.43 -9.77
CA LYS A 177 17.33 6.52 -9.35
C LYS A 177 17.36 6.69 -7.84
N LEU A 178 17.54 7.94 -7.40
CA LEU A 178 17.34 8.36 -6.03
C LEU A 178 15.97 9.04 -5.90
N ASP A 179 15.14 8.55 -4.99
CA ASP A 179 13.83 9.13 -4.68
C ASP A 179 13.74 9.41 -3.18
N VAL A 180 13.46 10.68 -2.85
CA VAL A 180 13.41 11.17 -1.47
C VAL A 180 12.06 11.82 -1.25
N LEU A 181 11.39 11.41 -0.17
CA LEU A 181 10.09 11.95 0.20
C LEU A 181 9.91 12.02 1.73
N TRP A 182 8.92 12.80 2.15
CA TRP A 182 8.41 12.79 3.50
C TRP A 182 7.11 11.99 3.57
N VAL A 183 6.98 11.18 4.61
CA VAL A 183 5.67 10.68 5.06
C VAL A 183 5.27 11.46 6.30
N THR A 184 4.03 11.94 6.34
CA THR A 184 3.51 12.83 7.37
C THR A 184 2.14 12.36 7.84
N GLU A 185 1.60 13.00 8.86
CA GLU A 185 0.24 12.75 9.35
C GLU A 185 0.01 11.30 9.77
N PHE A 186 0.99 10.72 10.47
CA PHE A 186 0.86 9.38 11.06
C PHE A 186 -0.33 9.32 12.04
N PRO A 187 -0.94 8.15 12.26
CA PRO A 187 -1.86 7.98 13.37
C PRO A 187 -1.18 8.33 14.70
N LEU A 188 -1.85 9.14 15.54
CA LEU A 188 -1.34 9.47 16.88
C LEU A 188 -1.42 8.27 17.81
N LEU A 189 -2.52 7.54 17.71
CA LEU A 189 -2.89 6.42 18.57
C LEU A 189 -3.22 5.19 17.74
N GLU A 190 -2.98 4.02 18.30
CA GLU A 190 -3.41 2.73 17.76
C GLU A 190 -4.12 1.91 18.84
N TYR A 191 -5.06 1.08 18.46
CA TYR A 191 -5.80 0.24 19.41
C TYR A 191 -4.97 -1.01 19.75
N SER A 192 -4.58 -1.13 21.02
CA SER A 192 -3.96 -2.35 21.53
C SER A 192 -5.01 -3.35 21.93
N ALA A 193 -5.09 -4.49 21.23
CA ALA A 193 -6.00 -5.58 21.58
C ALA A 193 -5.60 -6.24 22.92
N GLU A 194 -4.33 -6.24 23.29
CA GLU A 194 -3.79 -6.77 24.54
C GLU A 194 -4.21 -5.89 25.72
N GLU A 195 -3.97 -4.57 25.60
CA GLU A 195 -4.34 -3.60 26.66
C GLU A 195 -5.81 -3.16 26.62
N LYS A 196 -6.53 -3.52 25.53
CA LYS A 196 -7.94 -3.12 25.29
C LYS A 196 -8.18 -1.61 25.35
N ARG A 197 -7.21 -0.82 24.92
CA ARG A 197 -7.25 0.64 24.88
C ARG A 197 -6.41 1.20 23.74
N PHE A 198 -6.58 2.47 23.44
CA PHE A 198 -5.69 3.19 22.57
C PHE A 198 -4.37 3.51 23.28
N VAL A 199 -3.27 3.29 22.58
CA VAL A 199 -1.89 3.58 23.01
C VAL A 199 -1.21 4.49 22.01
N ALA A 200 -0.17 5.22 22.43
CA ALA A 200 0.59 6.05 21.51
C ALA A 200 1.33 5.17 20.49
N LYS A 201 1.13 5.45 19.19
CA LYS A 201 1.75 4.67 18.12
C LYS A 201 3.29 4.84 18.10
N HIS A 202 3.77 6.05 18.32
CA HIS A 202 5.22 6.35 18.31
C HIS A 202 5.71 6.78 19.69
N HIS A 203 5.33 7.96 20.15
CA HIS A 203 5.80 8.52 21.40
C HIS A 203 4.67 9.27 22.12
N PRO A 204 4.50 9.08 23.45
CA PRO A 204 3.38 9.66 24.19
C PRO A 204 3.35 11.19 24.21
N PHE A 205 4.47 11.86 23.96
CA PHE A 205 4.56 13.33 23.92
C PHE A 205 4.39 13.90 22.50
N THR A 206 4.07 13.08 21.51
CA THR A 206 3.79 13.57 20.17
C THR A 206 2.52 14.39 20.15
N MET A 207 2.58 15.59 19.58
CA MET A 207 1.41 16.46 19.44
C MET A 207 0.45 15.94 18.37
N PRO A 208 -0.88 15.99 18.64
CA PRO A 208 -1.88 15.80 17.59
C PRO A 208 -1.87 16.95 16.58
N MET A 209 -2.42 16.72 15.40
CA MET A 209 -2.80 17.80 14.49
C MET A 209 -3.84 18.69 15.16
N ASP A 210 -3.73 20.00 14.98
CA ASP A 210 -4.59 20.97 15.71
C ASP A 210 -6.09 20.76 15.40
N GLU A 211 -6.41 20.45 14.16
CA GLU A 211 -7.77 20.17 13.70
C GLU A 211 -8.36 18.86 14.26
N ASP A 212 -7.52 17.94 14.70
CA ASP A 212 -7.93 16.62 15.17
C ASP A 212 -8.09 16.52 16.69
N ILE A 213 -7.67 17.56 17.45
CA ILE A 213 -7.74 17.60 18.93
C ILE A 213 -9.17 17.30 19.44
N GLN A 214 -10.17 17.76 18.72
CA GLN A 214 -11.58 17.55 19.06
C GLN A 214 -12.02 16.06 19.05
N TYR A 215 -11.25 15.17 18.43
CA TYR A 215 -11.56 13.75 18.30
C TYR A 215 -10.85 12.88 19.37
N LEU A 216 -9.97 13.44 20.20
CA LEU A 216 -9.19 12.67 21.17
C LEU A 216 -10.06 11.80 22.10
N ASP A 217 -11.22 12.31 22.52
CA ASP A 217 -12.13 11.60 23.41
C ASP A 217 -13.22 10.81 22.65
N SER A 218 -13.62 11.28 21.47
CA SER A 218 -14.77 10.72 20.74
C SER A 218 -14.40 9.67 19.70
N ASP A 219 -13.25 9.85 19.04
CA ASP A 219 -12.76 8.97 17.97
C ASP A 219 -11.21 9.00 17.93
N PRO A 220 -10.53 8.47 18.96
CA PRO A 220 -9.08 8.57 19.10
C PRO A 220 -8.31 7.89 17.94
N GLY A 221 -8.89 6.89 17.28
CA GLY A 221 -8.28 6.23 16.12
C GLY A 221 -8.15 7.12 14.88
N ARG A 222 -8.92 8.20 14.82
CA ARG A 222 -8.89 9.17 13.72
C ARG A 222 -7.80 10.24 13.88
N VAL A 223 -7.27 10.41 15.09
CA VAL A 223 -6.38 11.52 15.42
C VAL A 223 -5.02 11.33 14.77
N ARG A 224 -4.60 12.28 13.94
CA ARG A 224 -3.30 12.30 13.29
C ARG A 224 -2.26 13.00 14.16
N ALA A 225 -1.03 12.56 14.05
CA ALA A 225 0.13 13.10 14.74
C ALA A 225 0.87 14.17 13.91
N LYS A 226 1.46 15.16 14.57
CA LYS A 226 2.48 16.02 13.97
C LYS A 226 3.83 15.30 13.94
N ALA A 227 3.84 14.12 13.30
CA ALA A 227 5.01 13.27 13.07
C ALA A 227 5.35 13.23 11.59
N TYR A 228 6.61 12.96 11.29
CA TYR A 228 7.10 12.90 9.91
C TYR A 228 8.34 12.01 9.82
N ASP A 229 8.42 11.21 8.76
CA ASP A 229 9.57 10.38 8.43
C ASP A 229 10.14 10.76 7.07
N LEU A 230 11.47 10.84 6.99
CA LEU A 230 12.21 10.97 5.74
C LEU A 230 12.45 9.58 5.17
N VAL A 231 11.95 9.36 3.98
CA VAL A 231 12.09 8.09 3.26
C VAL A 231 12.99 8.29 2.06
N ILE A 232 13.98 7.42 1.92
CA ILE A 232 14.92 7.39 0.78
C ILE A 232 14.86 6.00 0.18
N ASN A 233 14.41 5.88 -1.06
CA ASN A 233 14.34 4.61 -1.80
C ASN A 233 13.66 3.47 -1.01
N GLY A 234 12.55 3.76 -0.35
CA GLY A 234 11.80 2.75 0.40
C GLY A 234 12.35 2.42 1.81
N MET A 235 13.31 3.21 2.30
CA MET A 235 13.88 3.06 3.63
C MET A 235 13.70 4.35 4.44
N GLU A 236 13.32 4.21 5.70
CA GLU A 236 13.31 5.31 6.64
C GLU A 236 14.75 5.74 6.96
N ALA A 237 15.10 6.96 6.54
CA ALA A 237 16.41 7.54 6.81
C ALA A 237 16.44 8.33 8.14
N GLY A 238 15.28 8.70 8.65
CA GLY A 238 15.11 9.38 9.92
C GLY A 238 13.71 9.94 10.07
N GLY A 239 13.32 10.18 11.30
CA GLY A 239 12.00 10.69 11.61
C GLY A 239 12.00 11.70 12.73
N GLY A 240 10.84 12.31 12.96
CA GLY A 240 10.66 13.27 14.03
C GLY A 240 9.20 13.65 14.27
N SER A 241 8.99 14.39 15.36
CA SER A 241 7.66 14.87 15.71
C SER A 241 7.73 16.21 16.45
N CYS A 242 6.65 16.97 16.42
CA CYS A 242 6.42 18.04 17.36
C CYS A 242 5.99 17.47 18.72
N ARG A 243 6.52 18.04 19.78
CA ARG A 243 6.27 17.63 21.18
C ARG A 243 5.84 18.83 22.01
#